data_a7b306fe1e064258165243f7e3fd5530
#
_entry.id   a7b306fe1e064258165243f7e3fd5530
#
_cell.length_a   1.000
_cell.length_b   1.000
_cell.length_c   1.000
_cell.angle_alpha   90.00
_cell.angle_beta   90.00
_cell.angle_gamma   90.00
#
_symmetry.space_group_name_H-M   'P 1'
#
loop_
_entity.id
_entity.type
_entity.pdbx_description
1 polymer ?
#
loop_
_entity_poly.entity_id
_entity_poly.type
_entity_poly.pdbx_seq_one_letter_code
_entity_poly.pdbx_strand_id
1 'polypeptide(L)'
;MALSRFPAPRSLSSVLQAGLFVAAVLATSTASARPVSCTGPGAPTTTETKCLTAIAIPGNPIRSFDISWVNPERAEYYLADRSNAGVDIIDTRHNTFKKTIGGFVGITLNAAGTAVDNNHSGPDGVTSHGKWLYAGDGNSTLKVIDLEKGKIVATVSTGGTTRLDEMALTPDGKLLLAVNNAEDPPYATLFAANGDEEDNSVASLAKIFVSTTYIPGGFGQSIEQPTWNETINRFVVSVPTIANNPSDPAGCNYGQLSGAVTCSGAVLVIDPTNLVTPVEKVVPLVHCGPNGATDGPNGNVMVGCTPNNQAGDNETTVLNVTTFNYVDVGDLSGSDEVWFNEGSNRYYTGSSAMHGGAVLGVVNGTTNFLVEAIPQSSASHSVAADSRRNKVFVPQVAPKSVVGVGGDVTTVGAGICGGMSGCIAVYSVPGVGDE
;
A
#
# COMPACT_ATOMS: atom_id res chain seq x y z
N MET A 1 -37.68 77.39 47.63
CA MET A 1 -37.92 78.67 46.94
C MET A 1 -36.88 78.89 45.89
N ALA A 2 -37.29 79.35 44.74
CA ALA A 2 -36.58 79.80 43.55
C ALA A 2 -36.23 78.76 42.48
N LEU A 3 -37.05 78.82 41.46
CA LEU A 3 -36.95 78.30 40.11
C LEU A 3 -35.80 79.00 39.34
N SER A 4 -35.07 78.31 38.51
CA SER A 4 -34.39 78.92 37.39
C SER A 4 -34.32 77.97 36.19
N ARG A 5 -34.57 78.53 35.06
CA ARG A 5 -35.00 77.99 33.77
C ARG A 5 -33.86 77.34 32.99
N PHE A 6 -34.23 76.34 32.27
CA PHE A 6 -33.40 75.68 31.18
C PHE A 6 -33.45 76.55 29.91
N PRO A 7 -32.40 76.53 29.11
CA PRO A 7 -32.48 76.72 27.66
C PRO A 7 -32.38 75.44 26.87
N ALA A 8 -33.07 75.39 25.75
CA ALA A 8 -33.27 74.28 24.81
C ALA A 8 -32.00 73.90 24.00
N PRO A 9 -31.89 72.66 23.58
CA PRO A 9 -30.71 72.18 22.83
C PRO A 9 -30.80 72.48 21.33
N ARG A 10 -29.64 72.81 20.75
CA ARG A 10 -29.43 72.94 19.29
C ARG A 10 -29.31 71.57 18.68
N SER A 11 -30.00 71.34 17.57
CA SER A 11 -29.92 70.19 16.70
C SER A 11 -28.56 70.12 16.02
N LEU A 12 -27.82 68.97 16.19
CA LEU A 12 -26.69 68.58 15.41
C LEU A 12 -27.15 67.48 14.47
N SER A 13 -27.12 67.79 13.20
CA SER A 13 -27.31 66.78 12.08
C SER A 13 -26.12 65.82 12.01
N SER A 14 -26.33 64.55 12.36
CA SER A 14 -25.36 63.52 12.17
C SER A 14 -25.50 62.92 10.74
N VAL A 15 -24.49 63.13 9.93
CA VAL A 15 -24.31 62.48 8.62
C VAL A 15 -23.94 61.04 8.91
N LEU A 16 -24.83 60.11 8.59
CA LEU A 16 -24.51 58.66 8.55
C LEU A 16 -23.66 58.39 7.29
N GLN A 17 -22.39 58.16 7.46
CA GLN A 17 -21.56 57.50 6.45
C GLN A 17 -21.79 56.01 6.56
N ALA A 18 -22.51 55.43 5.59
CA ALA A 18 -22.63 53.99 5.39
C ALA A 18 -21.30 53.46 4.80
N GLY A 19 -20.46 52.89 5.62
CA GLY A 19 -19.28 52.15 5.15
C GLY A 19 -19.71 50.79 4.60
N LEU A 20 -19.60 50.61 3.25
CA LEU A 20 -19.71 49.31 2.63
C LEU A 20 -18.47 48.48 2.99
N PHE A 21 -18.60 47.54 3.90
CA PHE A 21 -17.62 46.46 4.06
C PHE A 21 -17.84 45.44 2.94
N VAL A 22 -17.03 45.48 1.89
CA VAL A 22 -16.90 44.38 0.92
C VAL A 22 -16.06 43.31 1.59
N ALA A 23 -16.71 42.28 2.13
CA ALA A 23 -16.05 41.06 2.53
C ALA A 23 -15.56 40.33 1.27
N ALA A 24 -14.28 40.47 0.96
CA ALA A 24 -13.64 39.64 -0.05
C ALA A 24 -13.61 38.20 0.46
N VAL A 25 -14.52 37.35 0.00
CA VAL A 25 -14.46 35.90 0.18
C VAL A 25 -13.33 35.43 -0.74
N LEU A 26 -12.16 35.20 -0.16
CA LEU A 26 -11.08 34.46 -0.81
C LEU A 26 -11.57 33.01 -0.96
N ALA A 27 -12.21 32.72 -2.09
CA ALA A 27 -12.41 31.34 -2.51
C ALA A 27 -11.03 30.78 -2.80
N THR A 28 -10.49 30.00 -1.86
CA THR A 28 -9.37 29.11 -2.13
C THR A 28 -9.87 28.04 -3.12
N SER A 29 -9.68 28.30 -4.41
CA SER A 29 -9.85 27.27 -5.41
C SER A 29 -8.80 26.22 -5.12
N THR A 30 -9.22 25.09 -4.58
CA THR A 30 -8.42 23.86 -4.64
C THR A 30 -8.22 23.57 -6.13
N ALA A 31 -7.04 23.90 -6.63
CA ALA A 31 -6.65 23.55 -7.98
C ALA A 31 -6.65 22.01 -8.04
N SER A 32 -7.71 21.42 -8.55
CA SER A 32 -7.72 20.02 -8.93
C SER A 32 -6.61 19.86 -9.97
N ALA A 33 -5.55 19.13 -9.61
CA ALA A 33 -4.47 18.86 -10.54
C ALA A 33 -5.08 18.16 -11.75
N ARG A 34 -4.94 18.76 -12.93
CA ARG A 34 -5.46 18.15 -14.17
C ARG A 34 -4.65 16.89 -14.45
N PRO A 35 -5.33 15.82 -14.89
CA PRO A 35 -4.63 14.63 -15.37
C PRO A 35 -3.62 15.03 -16.44
N VAL A 36 -2.37 14.59 -16.28
CA VAL A 36 -1.30 14.84 -17.26
C VAL A 36 -1.06 13.52 -17.98
N SER A 37 -0.90 13.56 -19.29
CA SER A 37 -0.57 12.35 -20.04
C SER A 37 0.76 11.77 -19.57
N CYS A 38 0.90 10.44 -19.61
CA CYS A 38 2.16 9.77 -19.32
C CYS A 38 3.18 10.11 -20.42
N THR A 39 4.12 10.98 -20.14
CA THR A 39 5.04 11.56 -21.14
C THR A 39 6.51 11.26 -20.90
N GLY A 40 6.83 10.50 -19.87
CA GLY A 40 8.23 10.21 -19.56
C GLY A 40 8.83 9.09 -20.43
N PRO A 41 10.16 8.92 -20.41
CA PRO A 41 10.83 7.85 -21.18
C PRO A 41 10.44 6.43 -20.77
N GLY A 42 9.79 6.25 -19.61
CA GLY A 42 9.21 4.99 -19.20
C GLY A 42 7.74 4.79 -19.59
N ALA A 43 7.11 5.77 -20.27
CA ALA A 43 5.74 5.61 -20.73
C ALA A 43 5.67 4.55 -21.82
N PRO A 44 4.92 3.45 -21.63
CA PRO A 44 4.89 2.36 -22.58
C PRO A 44 4.18 2.78 -23.87
N THR A 45 4.84 2.59 -24.99
CA THR A 45 4.31 2.92 -26.32
C THR A 45 3.92 1.69 -27.14
N THR A 46 4.48 0.53 -26.80
CA THR A 46 4.35 -0.73 -27.56
C THR A 46 3.59 -1.82 -26.82
N THR A 47 3.35 -1.65 -25.51
CA THR A 47 2.61 -2.59 -24.67
C THR A 47 1.10 -2.53 -24.97
N GLU A 48 0.38 -3.62 -24.68
CA GLU A 48 -1.09 -3.62 -24.72
C GLU A 48 -1.66 -2.80 -23.55
N THR A 49 -1.11 -2.99 -22.35
CA THR A 49 -1.44 -2.18 -21.15
C THR A 49 -0.78 -0.81 -21.27
N LYS A 50 -1.57 0.23 -21.38
CA LYS A 50 -1.09 1.60 -21.67
C LYS A 50 -1.30 2.53 -20.51
N CYS A 51 -0.32 3.39 -20.25
CA CYS A 51 -0.49 4.48 -19.30
C CYS A 51 -1.46 5.54 -19.86
N LEU A 52 -2.63 5.67 -19.22
CA LEU A 52 -3.68 6.60 -19.59
C LEU A 52 -3.36 8.02 -19.12
N THR A 53 -2.90 8.14 -17.89
CA THR A 53 -2.65 9.42 -17.25
C THR A 53 -1.74 9.25 -16.03
N ALA A 54 -1.16 10.36 -15.61
CA ALA A 54 -0.41 10.49 -14.37
C ALA A 54 -1.09 11.52 -13.46
N ILE A 55 -1.39 11.14 -12.24
CA ILE A 55 -2.08 11.99 -11.26
C ILE A 55 -1.04 12.56 -10.30
N ALA A 56 -0.87 13.88 -10.31
CA ALA A 56 0.01 14.55 -9.35
C ALA A 56 -0.62 14.57 -7.96
N ILE A 57 0.19 14.29 -6.94
CA ILE A 57 -0.20 14.43 -5.54
C ILE A 57 0.27 15.80 -5.04
N PRO A 58 -0.63 16.64 -4.52
CA PRO A 58 -0.25 17.91 -3.91
C PRO A 58 0.52 17.72 -2.59
N GLY A 59 1.44 18.61 -2.30
CA GLY A 59 2.21 18.60 -1.06
C GLY A 59 3.69 18.32 -1.28
N ASN A 60 4.28 17.51 -0.41
CA ASN A 60 5.68 17.11 -0.56
C ASN A 60 5.87 16.16 -1.75
N PRO A 61 7.01 16.21 -2.44
CA PRO A 61 7.34 15.21 -3.44
C PRO A 61 7.25 13.78 -2.88
N ILE A 62 6.61 12.87 -3.61
CA ILE A 62 6.55 11.45 -3.22
C ILE A 62 7.96 10.87 -3.26
N ARG A 63 8.56 10.65 -2.11
CA ARG A 63 9.89 10.06 -1.95
C ARG A 63 9.86 8.71 -1.26
N SER A 64 8.83 8.50 -0.45
CA SER A 64 8.56 7.27 0.26
C SER A 64 7.05 7.12 0.39
N PHE A 65 6.57 5.97 0.05
CA PHE A 65 5.21 5.49 0.20
C PHE A 65 5.28 4.01 0.58
N ASP A 66 4.17 3.40 0.85
CA ASP A 66 4.08 1.96 1.02
C ASP A 66 2.89 1.41 0.22
N ILE A 67 2.02 0.67 0.86
CA ILE A 67 0.97 -0.10 0.21
C ILE A 67 -0.14 0.80 -0.34
N SER A 68 -0.77 0.33 -1.40
CA SER A 68 -1.95 0.93 -1.99
C SER A 68 -3.15 -0.02 -1.96
N TRP A 69 -4.34 0.53 -2.06
CA TRP A 69 -5.59 -0.22 -2.06
C TRP A 69 -6.63 0.43 -2.96
N VAL A 70 -7.50 -0.37 -3.57
CA VAL A 70 -8.68 0.13 -4.28
C VAL A 70 -9.95 -0.39 -3.65
N ASN A 71 -10.90 0.51 -3.44
CA ASN A 71 -12.29 0.16 -3.16
C ASN A 71 -13.15 0.41 -4.43
N PRO A 72 -13.46 -0.63 -5.21
CA PRO A 72 -14.17 -0.47 -6.49
C PRO A 72 -15.60 0.05 -6.32
N GLU A 73 -16.23 -0.21 -5.16
CA GLU A 73 -17.59 0.24 -4.85
C GLU A 73 -17.64 1.74 -4.64
N ARG A 74 -16.68 2.27 -3.90
CA ARG A 74 -16.52 3.70 -3.66
C ARG A 74 -15.89 4.42 -4.85
N ALA A 75 -15.29 3.69 -5.77
CA ALA A 75 -14.43 4.23 -6.83
C ALA A 75 -13.31 5.09 -6.26
N GLU A 76 -12.61 4.56 -5.29
CA GLU A 76 -11.52 5.23 -4.61
C GLU A 76 -10.28 4.34 -4.55
N TYR A 77 -9.14 4.93 -4.89
CA TYR A 77 -7.81 4.38 -4.64
C TYR A 77 -7.19 5.11 -3.46
N TYR A 78 -6.48 4.40 -2.63
CA TYR A 78 -5.78 4.88 -1.44
C TYR A 78 -4.30 4.57 -1.53
N LEU A 79 -3.44 5.53 -1.17
CA LEU A 79 -2.00 5.35 -1.07
C LEU A 79 -1.52 5.69 0.33
N ALA A 80 -0.75 4.82 0.94
CA ALA A 80 0.00 5.10 2.16
C ALA A 80 1.20 6.01 1.83
N ASP A 81 1.00 7.33 1.85
CA ASP A 81 2.03 8.31 1.50
C ASP A 81 2.80 8.78 2.74
N ARG A 82 3.94 8.15 2.98
CA ARG A 82 4.86 8.53 4.05
C ARG A 82 5.40 9.95 3.87
N SER A 83 5.55 10.42 2.63
CA SER A 83 6.10 11.75 2.31
C SER A 83 5.19 12.88 2.76
N ASN A 84 3.88 12.65 2.75
CA ASN A 84 2.87 13.61 3.19
C ASN A 84 2.22 13.24 4.54
N ALA A 85 2.75 12.21 5.22
CA ALA A 85 2.28 11.73 6.53
C ALA A 85 0.76 11.49 6.53
N GLY A 86 0.24 10.86 5.47
CA GLY A 86 -1.18 10.67 5.29
C GLY A 86 -1.55 9.64 4.23
N VAL A 87 -2.83 9.32 4.17
CA VAL A 87 -3.39 8.49 3.11
C VAL A 87 -3.98 9.38 2.03
N ASP A 88 -3.47 9.26 0.82
CA ASP A 88 -3.99 9.95 -0.35
C ASP A 88 -5.21 9.23 -0.91
N ILE A 89 -6.22 9.99 -1.29
CA ILE A 89 -7.46 9.47 -1.89
C ILE A 89 -7.60 9.98 -3.31
N ILE A 90 -7.75 9.06 -4.25
CA ILE A 90 -7.92 9.30 -5.68
C ILE A 90 -9.32 8.83 -6.10
N ASP A 91 -10.01 9.61 -6.91
CA ASP A 91 -11.22 9.18 -7.61
C ASP A 91 -10.83 8.35 -8.84
N THR A 92 -11.19 7.05 -8.84
CA THR A 92 -10.84 6.14 -9.93
C THR A 92 -11.73 6.30 -11.17
N ARG A 93 -12.92 6.94 -11.05
CA ARG A 93 -13.78 7.26 -12.21
C ARG A 93 -13.13 8.32 -13.07
N HIS A 94 -12.69 9.41 -12.42
CA HIS A 94 -12.20 10.61 -13.09
C HIS A 94 -10.66 10.68 -13.13
N ASN A 95 -9.96 9.75 -12.47
CA ASN A 95 -8.50 9.75 -12.32
C ASN A 95 -8.00 11.09 -11.75
N THR A 96 -8.59 11.53 -10.64
CA THR A 96 -8.27 12.81 -10.01
C THR A 96 -7.99 12.66 -8.52
N PHE A 97 -7.02 13.43 -8.04
CA PHE A 97 -6.75 13.55 -6.61
C PHE A 97 -7.96 14.19 -5.89
N LYS A 98 -8.38 13.59 -4.77
CA LYS A 98 -9.46 14.12 -3.93
C LYS A 98 -8.93 14.86 -2.72
N LYS A 99 -8.13 14.20 -1.90
CA LYS A 99 -7.57 14.75 -0.65
C LYS A 99 -6.53 13.82 -0.05
N THR A 100 -5.75 14.33 0.90
CA THR A 100 -4.94 13.54 1.84
C THR A 100 -5.60 13.58 3.22
N ILE A 101 -5.68 12.44 3.90
CA ILE A 101 -6.05 12.34 5.31
C ILE A 101 -4.78 12.16 6.11
N GLY A 102 -4.33 13.23 6.76
CA GLY A 102 -3.12 13.26 7.57
C GLY A 102 -3.33 12.72 8.98
N GLY A 103 -2.25 12.77 9.79
CA GLY A 103 -2.25 12.34 11.18
C GLY A 103 -1.44 11.06 11.42
N PHE A 104 -0.52 10.76 10.53
CA PHE A 104 0.44 9.67 10.60
C PHE A 104 1.84 10.17 10.98
N VAL A 105 2.74 9.25 11.30
CA VAL A 105 4.13 9.57 11.67
C VAL A 105 4.87 10.28 10.55
N GLY A 106 4.64 9.89 9.30
CA GLY A 106 5.40 10.37 8.15
C GLY A 106 6.75 9.69 8.02
N ILE A 107 7.68 10.33 7.29
CA ILE A 107 9.05 9.84 7.14
C ILE A 107 9.82 10.03 8.45
N THR A 108 10.33 8.94 8.98
CA THR A 108 11.37 8.92 10.02
C THR A 108 12.71 8.62 9.37
N LEU A 109 13.77 9.25 9.84
CA LEU A 109 15.13 8.99 9.35
C LEU A 109 15.87 8.05 10.31
N ASN A 110 16.79 7.27 9.75
CA ASN A 110 17.70 6.44 10.54
C ASN A 110 18.55 7.31 11.51
N ALA A 111 19.20 6.68 12.46
CA ALA A 111 20.00 7.39 13.47
C ALA A 111 21.08 8.32 12.89
N ALA A 112 21.56 8.05 11.68
CA ALA A 112 22.53 8.89 10.97
C ALA A 112 21.87 10.06 10.20
N GLY A 113 20.53 10.09 10.09
CA GLY A 113 19.79 11.11 9.33
C GLY A 113 19.98 11.03 7.81
N THR A 114 20.44 9.91 7.27
CA THR A 114 20.86 9.77 5.87
C THR A 114 19.91 8.98 5.00
N ALA A 115 19.05 8.15 5.59
CA ALA A 115 18.09 7.30 4.89
C ALA A 115 16.77 7.22 5.65
N VAL A 116 15.71 6.87 4.93
CA VAL A 116 14.40 6.57 5.55
C VAL A 116 14.54 5.33 6.43
N ASP A 117 14.04 5.44 7.65
CA ASP A 117 13.84 4.30 8.54
C ASP A 117 12.44 3.75 8.29
N ASN A 118 12.34 2.74 7.44
CA ASN A 118 11.07 2.13 7.08
C ASN A 118 10.36 1.51 8.29
N ASN A 119 11.11 1.02 9.28
CA ASN A 119 10.52 0.37 10.44
C ASN A 119 9.79 1.32 11.39
N HIS A 120 10.01 2.63 11.25
CA HIS A 120 9.40 3.66 12.09
C HIS A 120 8.75 4.80 11.28
N SER A 121 8.62 4.64 9.97
CA SER A 121 7.87 5.56 9.10
C SER A 121 6.43 5.08 8.94
N GLY A 122 5.51 5.94 8.50
CA GLY A 122 4.11 5.60 8.24
C GLY A 122 3.35 6.73 7.56
N PRO A 123 2.19 6.47 6.96
CA PRO A 123 1.44 5.20 6.94
C PRO A 123 2.11 4.10 6.12
N ASP A 124 1.66 2.85 6.35
CA ASP A 124 2.21 1.66 5.73
C ASP A 124 1.11 0.87 5.00
N GLY A 125 0.55 -0.21 5.58
CA GLY A 125 -0.55 -0.93 4.97
C GLY A 125 -1.84 -0.12 4.98
N VAL A 126 -2.67 -0.31 3.94
CA VAL A 126 -4.02 0.25 3.86
C VAL A 126 -4.99 -0.78 3.30
N THR A 127 -6.21 -0.83 3.86
CA THR A 127 -7.33 -1.63 3.32
C THR A 127 -8.65 -1.00 3.71
N SER A 128 -9.75 -1.35 3.01
CA SER A 128 -11.05 -0.73 3.28
C SER A 128 -12.22 -1.68 3.10
N HIS A 129 -13.28 -1.43 3.89
CA HIS A 129 -14.60 -2.04 3.71
C HIS A 129 -15.70 -0.98 3.95
N GLY A 130 -16.64 -0.85 3.03
CA GLY A 130 -17.70 0.14 3.10
C GLY A 130 -17.15 1.57 3.25
N LYS A 131 -17.51 2.25 4.34
CA LYS A 131 -17.01 3.60 4.67
C LYS A 131 -15.72 3.60 5.52
N TRP A 132 -15.26 2.42 5.94
CA TRP A 132 -14.12 2.29 6.82
C TRP A 132 -12.84 2.06 6.04
N LEU A 133 -11.83 2.87 6.33
CA LEU A 133 -10.47 2.67 5.86
C LEU A 133 -9.58 2.41 7.07
N TYR A 134 -8.80 1.36 6.99
CA TYR A 134 -7.84 0.94 8.01
C TYR A 134 -6.44 1.22 7.48
N ALA A 135 -5.59 1.81 8.30
CA ALA A 135 -4.21 2.11 7.91
C ALA A 135 -3.25 1.83 9.07
N GLY A 136 -2.17 1.15 8.77
CA GLY A 136 -1.04 0.95 9.68
C GLY A 136 -0.17 2.19 9.77
N ASP A 137 0.53 2.37 10.89
CA ASP A 137 1.41 3.52 11.09
C ASP A 137 2.75 3.11 11.72
N GLY A 138 3.79 3.89 11.49
CA GLY A 138 5.16 3.66 11.92
C GLY A 138 5.39 3.52 13.42
N ASN A 139 4.38 3.80 14.24
CA ASN A 139 4.41 3.70 15.70
C ASN A 139 3.58 2.52 16.24
N SER A 140 3.42 1.45 15.46
CA SER A 140 2.69 0.23 15.86
C SER A 140 1.22 0.47 16.19
N THR A 141 0.57 1.34 15.43
CA THR A 141 -0.85 1.64 15.63
C THR A 141 -1.67 1.39 14.37
N LEU A 142 -2.87 0.85 14.56
CA LEU A 142 -3.92 0.81 13.56
C LEU A 142 -4.73 2.12 13.64
N LYS A 143 -4.80 2.85 12.55
CA LYS A 143 -5.67 4.03 12.40
C LYS A 143 -6.96 3.63 11.71
N VAL A 144 -8.09 3.96 12.31
CA VAL A 144 -9.41 3.76 11.70
C VAL A 144 -9.93 5.09 11.20
N ILE A 145 -10.21 5.15 9.91
CA ILE A 145 -10.64 6.35 9.21
C ILE A 145 -12.09 6.18 8.76
N ASP A 146 -12.93 7.13 9.12
CA ASP A 146 -14.27 7.28 8.57
C ASP A 146 -14.18 8.13 7.29
N LEU A 147 -14.37 7.49 6.14
CA LEU A 147 -14.24 8.11 4.81
C LEU A 147 -15.32 9.16 4.55
N GLU A 148 -16.50 9.04 5.18
CA GLU A 148 -17.57 10.03 5.06
C GLU A 148 -17.24 11.29 5.87
N LYS A 149 -16.73 11.10 7.10
CA LYS A 149 -16.23 12.22 7.92
C LYS A 149 -14.88 12.75 7.45
N GLY A 150 -14.14 11.94 6.69
CA GLY A 150 -12.83 12.29 6.16
C GLY A 150 -11.76 12.50 7.20
N LYS A 151 -11.77 11.70 8.28
CA LYS A 151 -10.82 11.82 9.40
C LYS A 151 -10.60 10.50 10.14
N ILE A 152 -9.48 10.41 10.83
CA ILE A 152 -9.21 9.36 11.80
C ILE A 152 -10.22 9.47 12.95
N VAL A 153 -10.88 8.37 13.28
CA VAL A 153 -11.87 8.28 14.36
C VAL A 153 -11.44 7.38 15.51
N ALA A 154 -10.47 6.47 15.26
CA ALA A 154 -9.83 5.69 16.31
C ALA A 154 -8.37 5.42 15.98
N THR A 155 -7.60 5.13 17.03
CA THR A 155 -6.22 4.68 16.96
C THR A 155 -6.06 3.54 17.98
N VAL A 156 -5.65 2.37 17.51
CA VAL A 156 -5.52 1.16 18.34
C VAL A 156 -4.07 0.69 18.28
N SER A 157 -3.41 0.58 19.43
CA SER A 157 -2.04 0.07 19.49
C SER A 157 -2.02 -1.45 19.37
N THR A 158 -1.08 -1.98 18.59
CA THR A 158 -0.77 -3.41 18.54
C THR A 158 0.22 -3.83 19.63
N GLY A 159 0.80 -2.86 20.35
CA GLY A 159 1.73 -3.08 21.45
C GLY A 159 3.15 -3.45 21.01
N GLY A 160 3.50 -3.14 19.76
CA GLY A 160 4.86 -3.18 19.24
C GLY A 160 5.56 -1.83 19.34
N THR A 161 6.73 -1.73 18.74
CA THR A 161 7.58 -0.53 18.68
C THR A 161 7.87 -0.07 17.26
N THR A 162 7.70 -0.96 16.30
CA THR A 162 7.91 -0.74 14.88
C THR A 162 6.58 -0.61 14.13
N ARG A 163 6.62 -0.36 12.84
CA ARG A 163 5.44 -0.14 12.01
C ARG A 163 4.42 -1.28 12.12
N LEU A 164 3.15 -0.93 12.05
CA LEU A 164 2.08 -1.82 11.65
C LEU A 164 1.99 -1.74 10.14
N ASP A 165 2.30 -2.85 9.48
CA ASP A 165 2.45 -2.90 8.05
C ASP A 165 1.16 -3.35 7.33
N GLU A 166 1.27 -4.29 6.45
CA GLU A 166 0.20 -4.76 5.57
C GLU A 166 -0.94 -5.44 6.32
N MET A 167 -2.10 -5.49 5.69
CA MET A 167 -3.31 -6.01 6.31
C MET A 167 -4.33 -6.52 5.30
N ALA A 168 -5.18 -7.46 5.75
CA ALA A 168 -6.29 -7.98 4.98
C ALA A 168 -7.57 -8.05 5.82
N LEU A 169 -8.71 -7.84 5.15
CA LEU A 169 -10.04 -7.99 5.73
C LEU A 169 -10.72 -9.27 5.23
N THR A 170 -11.59 -9.84 6.05
CA THR A 170 -12.61 -10.78 5.56
C THR A 170 -13.61 -10.05 4.67
N PRO A 171 -14.29 -10.75 3.73
CA PRO A 171 -15.25 -10.11 2.80
C PRO A 171 -16.38 -9.35 3.48
N ASP A 172 -16.79 -9.78 4.67
CA ASP A 172 -17.81 -9.10 5.48
C ASP A 172 -17.24 -7.90 6.30
N GLY A 173 -15.95 -7.63 6.19
CA GLY A 173 -15.27 -6.56 6.88
C GLY A 173 -15.19 -6.71 8.41
N LYS A 174 -15.52 -7.90 8.96
CA LYS A 174 -15.61 -8.10 10.44
C LYS A 174 -14.33 -8.54 11.09
N LEU A 175 -13.41 -9.13 10.35
CA LEU A 175 -12.08 -9.51 10.84
C LEU A 175 -11.02 -8.85 9.99
N LEU A 176 -10.05 -8.24 10.67
CA LEU A 176 -8.86 -7.64 10.07
C LEU A 176 -7.63 -8.33 10.63
N LEU A 177 -6.79 -8.87 9.76
CA LEU A 177 -5.45 -9.34 10.11
C LEU A 177 -4.43 -8.30 9.67
N ALA A 178 -3.65 -7.76 10.60
CA ALA A 178 -2.61 -6.77 10.33
C ALA A 178 -1.28 -7.22 10.91
N VAL A 179 -0.18 -6.98 10.19
CA VAL A 179 1.14 -7.53 10.52
C VAL A 179 2.09 -6.47 11.07
N ASN A 180 2.83 -6.83 12.11
CA ASN A 180 3.99 -6.09 12.60
C ASN A 180 5.24 -6.81 12.10
N ASN A 181 5.67 -6.47 10.89
CA ASN A 181 6.69 -7.21 10.16
C ASN A 181 8.09 -7.04 10.73
N ALA A 182 8.40 -5.88 11.29
CA ALA A 182 9.73 -5.52 11.76
C ALA A 182 9.97 -5.77 13.26
N GLU A 183 9.01 -6.38 13.94
CA GLU A 183 9.20 -6.82 15.35
C GLU A 183 10.05 -8.09 15.43
N ASP A 184 10.62 -8.35 16.59
CA ASP A 184 11.37 -9.56 16.90
C ASP A 184 10.82 -10.25 18.17
N PRO A 185 10.10 -11.39 18.03
CA PRO A 185 9.65 -12.02 16.79
C PRO A 185 8.53 -11.22 16.10
N PRO A 186 8.41 -11.31 14.77
CA PRO A 186 7.33 -10.69 14.02
C PRO A 186 5.98 -11.36 14.37
N TYR A 187 4.90 -10.59 14.27
CA TYR A 187 3.57 -11.11 14.57
C TYR A 187 2.47 -10.43 13.74
N ALA A 188 1.36 -11.14 13.60
CA ALA A 188 0.11 -10.56 13.16
C ALA A 188 -0.82 -10.29 14.33
N THR A 189 -1.61 -9.24 14.26
CA THR A 189 -2.71 -8.97 15.17
C THR A 189 -4.03 -9.19 14.45
N LEU A 190 -4.86 -10.09 14.99
CA LEU A 190 -6.23 -10.25 14.54
C LEU A 190 -7.13 -9.28 15.30
N PHE A 191 -7.89 -8.47 14.57
CA PHE A 191 -8.86 -7.53 15.12
C PHE A 191 -10.29 -7.95 14.77
N ALA A 192 -11.22 -7.71 15.70
CA ALA A 192 -12.60 -7.47 15.32
C ALA A 192 -12.66 -6.10 14.65
N ALA A 193 -13.23 -6.04 13.46
CA ALA A 193 -13.38 -4.83 12.68
C ALA A 193 -14.88 -4.49 12.50
N ASN A 194 -15.16 -3.33 11.95
CA ASN A 194 -16.52 -2.76 12.01
C ASN A 194 -17.53 -3.43 11.07
N GLY A 195 -17.08 -4.09 10.00
CA GLY A 195 -17.99 -4.53 8.94
C GLY A 195 -18.77 -3.35 8.38
N ASP A 196 -20.08 -3.48 8.29
CA ASP A 196 -21.01 -2.43 7.86
C ASP A 196 -21.59 -1.60 9.03
N GLU A 197 -21.13 -1.85 10.26
CA GLU A 197 -21.66 -1.16 11.43
C GLU A 197 -21.38 0.36 11.40
N GLU A 198 -22.32 1.14 11.95
CA GLU A 198 -22.15 2.60 12.03
C GLU A 198 -21.15 3.01 13.10
N ASP A 199 -21.01 2.20 14.14
CA ASP A 199 -20.14 2.47 15.27
C ASP A 199 -18.73 1.96 15.03
N ASN A 200 -17.74 2.73 15.43
CA ASN A 200 -16.35 2.32 15.43
C ASN A 200 -16.02 1.47 16.65
N SER A 201 -15.92 0.16 16.50
CA SER A 201 -15.70 -0.80 17.58
C SER A 201 -14.51 -1.75 17.36
N VAL A 202 -13.45 -1.27 16.72
CA VAL A 202 -12.24 -2.09 16.45
C VAL A 202 -11.56 -2.51 17.74
N ALA A 203 -11.33 -3.81 17.92
CA ALA A 203 -10.70 -4.39 19.09
C ALA A 203 -9.73 -5.54 18.72
N SER A 204 -8.57 -5.57 19.36
CA SER A 204 -7.63 -6.70 19.20
C SER A 204 -8.21 -7.96 19.84
N LEU A 205 -8.22 -9.06 19.09
CA LEU A 205 -8.68 -10.38 19.51
C LEU A 205 -7.51 -11.30 19.92
N ALA A 206 -6.45 -11.31 19.11
CA ALA A 206 -5.29 -12.19 19.32
C ALA A 206 -4.04 -11.63 18.66
N LYS A 207 -2.88 -12.02 19.21
CA LYS A 207 -1.57 -11.90 18.54
C LYS A 207 -1.13 -13.28 18.08
N ILE A 208 -0.64 -13.37 16.86
CA ILE A 208 -0.18 -14.60 16.21
C ILE A 208 1.30 -14.40 15.89
N PHE A 209 2.16 -14.93 16.75
CA PHE A 209 3.61 -14.82 16.58
C PHE A 209 4.13 -15.82 15.57
N VAL A 210 4.95 -15.35 14.63
CA VAL A 210 5.75 -16.23 13.78
C VAL A 210 6.93 -16.73 14.60
N SER A 211 6.84 -17.95 15.09
CA SER A 211 7.78 -18.51 16.06
C SER A 211 8.11 -19.97 15.76
N THR A 212 9.10 -20.52 16.48
CA THR A 212 9.48 -21.95 16.41
C THR A 212 8.33 -22.91 16.70
N THR A 213 7.25 -22.45 17.30
CA THR A 213 6.03 -23.26 17.53
C THR A 213 5.41 -23.69 16.20
N TYR A 214 5.42 -22.80 15.21
CA TYR A 214 4.81 -23.04 13.91
C TYR A 214 5.84 -23.41 12.83
N ILE A 215 7.05 -22.88 12.93
CA ILE A 215 8.12 -23.06 11.95
C ILE A 215 9.25 -23.87 12.59
N PRO A 216 9.37 -25.20 12.29
CA PRO A 216 10.43 -26.02 12.86
C PRO A 216 11.82 -25.45 12.56
N GLY A 217 12.65 -25.37 13.60
CA GLY A 217 14.04 -24.92 13.48
C GLY A 217 14.27 -23.41 13.56
N GLY A 218 13.23 -22.60 13.59
CA GLY A 218 13.33 -21.16 13.73
C GLY A 218 12.12 -20.45 13.19
N PHE A 219 11.93 -19.21 13.61
CA PHE A 219 10.91 -18.32 13.05
C PHE A 219 11.48 -17.54 11.85
N GLY A 220 10.58 -17.09 10.98
CA GLY A 220 10.92 -16.18 9.90
C GLY A 220 11.34 -14.82 10.41
N GLN A 221 12.11 -14.12 9.58
CA GLN A 221 12.47 -12.73 9.84
C GLN A 221 11.45 -11.82 9.22
N SER A 222 10.44 -11.57 9.47
CA SER A 222 9.37 -10.77 8.88
C SER A 222 8.10 -11.59 8.72
N ILE A 223 7.05 -10.88 8.53
CA ILE A 223 5.73 -11.34 8.13
C ILE A 223 5.17 -10.23 7.23
N GLU A 224 4.77 -10.58 6.04
CA GLU A 224 4.40 -9.61 5.01
C GLU A 224 2.92 -9.78 4.59
N GLN A 225 2.55 -9.30 3.43
CA GLN A 225 1.17 -9.12 2.98
C GLN A 225 0.28 -10.33 3.26
N PRO A 226 -0.75 -10.18 4.11
CA PRO A 226 -1.83 -11.14 4.20
C PRO A 226 -2.84 -10.95 3.07
N THR A 227 -3.52 -12.02 2.69
CA THR A 227 -4.72 -11.98 1.86
C THR A 227 -5.77 -12.92 2.43
N TRP A 228 -7.05 -12.60 2.22
CA TRP A 228 -8.13 -13.53 2.52
C TRP A 228 -8.40 -14.41 1.31
N ASN A 229 -8.43 -15.71 1.51
CA ASN A 229 -8.80 -16.66 0.44
C ASN A 229 -10.18 -17.22 0.71
N GLU A 230 -11.12 -16.93 -0.20
CA GLU A 230 -12.52 -17.33 -0.06
C GLU A 230 -12.76 -18.83 -0.25
N THR A 231 -11.90 -19.53 -1.01
CA THR A 231 -12.03 -20.97 -1.27
C THR A 231 -11.90 -21.79 0.02
N ILE A 232 -10.96 -21.40 0.88
CA ILE A 232 -10.69 -22.10 2.13
C ILE A 232 -11.17 -21.35 3.37
N ASN A 233 -11.65 -20.11 3.22
CA ASN A 233 -12.05 -19.20 4.30
C ASN A 233 -10.93 -19.02 5.35
N ARG A 234 -9.73 -18.67 4.88
CA ARG A 234 -8.51 -18.47 5.69
C ARG A 234 -7.74 -17.24 5.24
N PHE A 235 -6.97 -16.68 6.15
CA PHE A 235 -5.90 -15.77 5.75
C PHE A 235 -4.71 -16.57 5.25
N VAL A 236 -4.12 -16.11 4.17
CA VAL A 236 -2.87 -16.60 3.61
C VAL A 236 -1.85 -15.49 3.76
N VAL A 237 -0.70 -15.78 4.37
CA VAL A 237 0.25 -14.76 4.83
C VAL A 237 1.65 -15.11 4.39
N SER A 238 2.37 -14.17 3.82
CA SER A 238 3.77 -14.32 3.40
C SER A 238 4.73 -14.23 4.59
N VAL A 239 5.74 -15.09 4.61
CA VAL A 239 6.87 -15.04 5.54
C VAL A 239 8.16 -15.12 4.71
N PRO A 240 8.90 -14.03 4.54
CA PRO A 240 10.01 -13.92 3.59
C PRO A 240 11.14 -14.91 3.78
N THR A 241 11.44 -15.28 5.00
CA THR A 241 12.50 -16.26 5.29
C THR A 241 12.11 -17.18 6.44
N ILE A 242 12.43 -18.45 6.31
CA ILE A 242 12.31 -19.42 7.41
C ILE A 242 13.62 -20.20 7.59
N ALA A 243 13.91 -20.60 8.82
CA ALA A 243 15.00 -21.53 9.08
C ALA A 243 14.64 -22.93 8.58
N ASN A 244 15.65 -23.65 8.08
CA ASN A 244 15.52 -25.03 7.66
C ASN A 244 14.46 -25.29 6.57
N ASN A 245 14.30 -24.36 5.65
CA ASN A 245 13.55 -24.65 4.42
C ASN A 245 14.28 -25.81 3.69
N PRO A 246 13.57 -26.91 3.38
CA PRO A 246 14.22 -28.13 2.83
C PRO A 246 14.83 -27.92 1.45
N SER A 247 14.47 -26.86 0.72
CA SER A 247 15.03 -26.52 -0.59
C SER A 247 16.32 -25.72 -0.52
N ASP A 248 16.65 -25.15 0.64
CA ASP A 248 17.76 -24.23 0.79
C ASP A 248 19.09 -24.96 1.04
N PRO A 249 20.23 -24.36 0.62
CA PRO A 249 21.55 -24.87 0.97
C PRO A 249 21.77 -24.77 2.49
N ALA A 250 22.52 -25.73 3.02
CA ALA A 250 22.91 -25.72 4.42
C ALA A 250 23.65 -24.42 4.77
N GLY A 251 23.21 -23.74 5.83
CA GLY A 251 23.82 -22.48 6.30
C GLY A 251 23.37 -21.24 5.56
N CYS A 252 22.26 -21.28 4.82
CA CYS A 252 21.61 -20.06 4.35
C CYS A 252 21.30 -19.13 5.53
N ASN A 253 21.25 -17.84 5.29
CA ASN A 253 20.96 -16.83 6.29
C ASN A 253 19.48 -16.49 6.29
N TYR A 254 18.75 -16.84 7.33
CA TYR A 254 17.33 -16.49 7.49
C TYR A 254 17.08 -15.22 8.30
N GLY A 255 18.13 -14.65 8.87
CA GLY A 255 18.03 -13.46 9.73
C GLY A 255 18.35 -12.14 9.04
N GLN A 256 18.70 -12.12 7.74
CA GLN A 256 19.07 -10.90 7.03
C GLN A 256 18.70 -11.00 5.55
N LEU A 257 18.03 -9.99 5.04
CA LEU A 257 17.62 -9.90 3.64
C LEU A 257 18.72 -9.35 2.70
N SER A 258 19.98 -9.32 3.11
CA SER A 258 21.06 -8.74 2.27
C SER A 258 22.40 -9.44 2.44
N GLY A 259 23.12 -9.62 1.34
CA GLY A 259 24.57 -9.86 1.25
C GLY A 259 25.07 -11.30 1.22
N ALA A 260 24.36 -12.25 1.78
CA ALA A 260 24.63 -13.69 1.69
C ALA A 260 23.47 -14.40 1.01
N VAL A 261 23.62 -15.68 0.68
CA VAL A 261 22.48 -16.51 0.25
C VAL A 261 21.43 -16.50 1.37
N THR A 262 20.32 -15.85 1.14
CA THR A 262 19.19 -15.76 2.07
C THR A 262 18.37 -17.04 1.97
N CYS A 263 17.85 -17.50 3.12
CA CYS A 263 16.92 -18.65 3.10
C CYS A 263 15.62 -18.27 2.41
N SER A 264 15.01 -19.23 1.74
CA SER A 264 13.66 -19.08 1.20
C SER A 264 12.62 -19.04 2.33
N GLY A 265 11.48 -18.47 2.02
CA GLY A 265 10.40 -18.30 2.97
C GLY A 265 9.32 -19.37 2.88
N ALA A 266 8.16 -18.99 3.40
CA ALA A 266 6.98 -19.84 3.41
C ALA A 266 5.71 -18.99 3.34
N VAL A 267 4.61 -19.66 3.05
CA VAL A 267 3.26 -19.11 3.22
C VAL A 267 2.60 -19.78 4.41
N LEU A 268 1.98 -18.98 5.27
CA LEU A 268 1.16 -19.46 6.39
C LEU A 268 -0.31 -19.46 5.99
N VAL A 269 -1.05 -20.49 6.41
CA VAL A 269 -2.52 -20.52 6.36
C VAL A 269 -3.03 -20.37 7.79
N ILE A 270 -3.83 -19.33 8.02
CA ILE A 270 -4.29 -18.93 9.36
C ILE A 270 -5.81 -19.05 9.44
N ASP A 271 -6.28 -19.83 10.41
CA ASP A 271 -7.70 -19.92 10.80
C ASP A 271 -8.04 -18.83 11.83
N PRO A 272 -8.78 -17.79 11.45
CA PRO A 272 -9.15 -16.73 12.39
C PRO A 272 -10.17 -17.17 13.46
N THR A 273 -10.76 -18.35 13.32
CA THR A 273 -11.70 -18.89 14.30
C THR A 273 -11.05 -19.71 15.40
N ASN A 274 -9.80 -20.14 15.19
CA ASN A 274 -9.02 -20.90 16.16
C ASN A 274 -7.93 -20.01 16.78
N LEU A 275 -8.29 -19.28 17.82
CA LEU A 275 -7.34 -18.35 18.47
C LEU A 275 -6.28 -19.05 19.34
N VAL A 276 -6.36 -20.36 19.54
CA VAL A 276 -5.39 -21.12 20.34
C VAL A 276 -4.24 -21.64 19.48
N THR A 277 -4.56 -22.18 18.30
CA THR A 277 -3.61 -22.68 17.31
C THR A 277 -4.01 -22.16 15.91
N PRO A 278 -3.85 -20.87 15.67
CA PRO A 278 -4.40 -20.24 14.46
C PRO A 278 -3.68 -20.64 13.17
N VAL A 279 -2.40 -20.99 13.23
CA VAL A 279 -1.64 -21.41 12.04
C VAL A 279 -1.94 -22.90 11.78
N GLU A 280 -2.71 -23.15 10.71
CA GLU A 280 -3.08 -24.52 10.29
C GLU A 280 -2.02 -25.16 9.41
N LYS A 281 -1.34 -24.37 8.60
CA LYS A 281 -0.38 -24.87 7.63
C LYS A 281 0.78 -23.89 7.45
N VAL A 282 1.96 -24.46 7.27
CA VAL A 282 3.17 -23.78 6.77
C VAL A 282 3.52 -24.44 5.45
N VAL A 283 3.64 -23.66 4.38
CA VAL A 283 3.97 -24.10 3.04
C VAL A 283 5.32 -23.50 2.64
N PRO A 284 6.44 -24.23 2.80
CA PRO A 284 7.74 -23.74 2.34
C PRO A 284 7.75 -23.52 0.83
N LEU A 285 8.33 -22.41 0.39
CA LEU A 285 8.54 -22.10 -1.02
C LEU A 285 10.00 -22.33 -1.40
N VAL A 286 10.23 -22.62 -2.67
CA VAL A 286 11.58 -22.85 -3.21
C VAL A 286 12.09 -21.56 -3.83
N HIS A 287 13.29 -21.16 -3.47
CA HIS A 287 13.99 -19.98 -4.03
C HIS A 287 13.15 -18.68 -4.02
N CYS A 288 12.24 -18.53 -3.09
CA CYS A 288 11.34 -17.40 -2.99
C CYS A 288 11.39 -16.78 -1.59
N GLY A 289 11.63 -15.51 -1.50
CA GLY A 289 11.35 -14.69 -0.32
C GLY A 289 9.97 -14.04 -0.49
N PRO A 290 8.87 -14.66 -0.04
CA PRO A 290 7.54 -14.16 -0.30
C PRO A 290 7.28 -12.84 0.45
N ASN A 291 6.82 -11.82 -0.29
CA ASN A 291 6.39 -10.53 0.23
C ASN A 291 4.89 -10.33 -0.02
N GLY A 292 4.50 -9.87 -1.19
CA GLY A 292 3.10 -9.68 -1.54
C GLY A 292 2.31 -10.99 -1.64
N ALA A 293 1.02 -10.94 -1.33
CA ALA A 293 0.09 -12.03 -1.58
C ALA A 293 -1.28 -11.49 -1.98
N THR A 294 -1.88 -12.06 -3.01
CA THR A 294 -3.24 -11.71 -3.43
C THR A 294 -4.04 -12.96 -3.79
N ASP A 295 -5.30 -12.99 -3.36
CA ASP A 295 -6.25 -14.02 -3.78
C ASP A 295 -6.53 -13.93 -5.28
N GLY A 296 -6.83 -15.05 -5.89
CA GLY A 296 -7.12 -15.16 -7.31
C GLY A 296 -8.05 -16.32 -7.63
N PRO A 297 -8.27 -16.63 -8.90
CA PRO A 297 -9.26 -17.61 -9.30
C PRO A 297 -8.91 -19.04 -8.88
N ASN A 298 -9.92 -19.86 -8.61
CA ASN A 298 -9.81 -21.30 -8.37
C ASN A 298 -8.97 -21.70 -7.13
N GLY A 299 -8.96 -20.87 -6.09
CA GLY A 299 -8.17 -21.10 -4.90
C GLY A 299 -6.66 -20.88 -5.11
N ASN A 300 -6.30 -20.11 -6.11
CA ASN A 300 -4.94 -19.69 -6.33
C ASN A 300 -4.64 -18.41 -5.54
N VAL A 301 -3.44 -18.33 -5.01
CA VAL A 301 -2.87 -17.12 -4.41
C VAL A 301 -1.57 -16.82 -5.15
N MET A 302 -1.47 -15.64 -5.76
CA MET A 302 -0.19 -15.17 -6.27
C MET A 302 0.65 -14.64 -5.12
N VAL A 303 1.91 -15.03 -5.12
CA VAL A 303 2.90 -14.63 -4.12
C VAL A 303 4.05 -13.92 -4.82
N GLY A 304 4.30 -12.68 -4.47
CA GLY A 304 5.45 -11.91 -4.94
C GLY A 304 6.73 -12.40 -4.25
N CYS A 305 7.76 -12.68 -5.02
CA CYS A 305 9.03 -13.17 -4.49
C CYS A 305 10.11 -12.11 -4.62
N THR A 306 10.76 -11.76 -3.51
CA THR A 306 11.97 -10.95 -3.54
C THR A 306 13.22 -11.80 -3.75
N PRO A 307 14.28 -11.23 -4.35
CA PRO A 307 15.55 -11.92 -4.54
C PRO A 307 16.16 -12.44 -3.24
N ASN A 308 16.53 -13.72 -3.24
CA ASN A 308 17.24 -14.36 -2.13
C ASN A 308 18.70 -14.70 -2.43
N ASN A 309 19.22 -14.21 -3.56
CA ASN A 309 20.61 -14.42 -4.03
C ASN A 309 20.99 -15.89 -4.27
N GLN A 310 20.02 -16.75 -4.49
CA GLN A 310 20.26 -18.14 -4.92
C GLN A 310 20.25 -18.26 -6.45
N ALA A 311 20.96 -19.21 -7.01
CA ALA A 311 20.94 -19.47 -8.45
C ALA A 311 19.56 -20.03 -8.86
N GLY A 312 18.92 -19.42 -9.85
CA GLY A 312 17.57 -19.79 -10.29
C GLY A 312 16.49 -19.31 -9.35
N ASP A 313 16.76 -18.24 -8.60
CA ASP A 313 15.87 -17.68 -7.61
C ASP A 313 14.87 -16.68 -8.19
N ASN A 314 13.82 -16.46 -7.43
CA ASN A 314 13.01 -15.25 -7.36
C ASN A 314 11.94 -15.09 -8.40
N GLU A 315 11.39 -16.18 -8.84
CA GLU A 315 10.19 -16.08 -9.66
C GLU A 315 8.96 -15.89 -8.79
N THR A 316 8.14 -14.92 -9.17
CA THR A 316 6.79 -14.77 -8.62
C THR A 316 6.04 -16.08 -8.79
N THR A 317 5.34 -16.52 -7.76
CA THR A 317 4.78 -17.88 -7.67
C THR A 317 3.26 -17.79 -7.54
N VAL A 318 2.54 -18.74 -8.15
CA VAL A 318 1.11 -18.94 -7.93
C VAL A 318 0.89 -20.26 -7.18
N LEU A 319 0.47 -20.14 -5.93
CA LEU A 319 0.18 -21.25 -5.03
C LEU A 319 -1.31 -21.59 -5.07
N ASN A 320 -1.66 -22.86 -5.28
CA ASN A 320 -3.02 -23.32 -5.07
C ASN A 320 -3.20 -23.78 -3.61
N VAL A 321 -4.05 -23.08 -2.85
CA VAL A 321 -4.21 -23.32 -1.40
C VAL A 321 -5.01 -24.58 -1.06
N THR A 322 -5.59 -25.25 -2.03
CA THR A 322 -6.31 -26.52 -1.83
C THR A 322 -5.36 -27.72 -1.94
N THR A 323 -4.46 -27.68 -2.92
CA THR A 323 -3.50 -28.75 -3.18
C THR A 323 -2.11 -28.48 -2.59
N PHE A 324 -1.82 -27.23 -2.28
CA PHE A 324 -0.49 -26.71 -1.89
C PHE A 324 0.59 -26.93 -2.94
N ASN A 325 0.19 -27.15 -4.18
CA ASN A 325 1.09 -27.10 -5.32
C ASN A 325 1.22 -25.66 -5.81
N TYR A 326 2.37 -25.30 -6.33
CA TYR A 326 2.59 -23.99 -6.91
C TYR A 326 3.35 -24.08 -8.23
N VAL A 327 3.26 -23.02 -9.01
CA VAL A 327 3.98 -22.84 -10.28
C VAL A 327 4.64 -21.48 -10.27
N ASP A 328 5.83 -21.43 -10.83
CA ASP A 328 6.56 -20.18 -11.01
C ASP A 328 6.04 -19.48 -12.26
N VAL A 329 5.91 -18.15 -12.19
CA VAL A 329 5.36 -17.36 -13.29
C VAL A 329 6.37 -17.26 -14.46
N GLY A 330 7.65 -17.38 -14.16
CA GLY A 330 8.74 -17.25 -15.13
C GLY A 330 9.01 -15.79 -15.53
N ASP A 331 10.27 -15.43 -15.62
CA ASP A 331 10.74 -14.10 -16.05
C ASP A 331 10.15 -12.90 -15.25
N LEU A 332 9.61 -13.13 -14.05
CA LEU A 332 9.04 -12.10 -13.18
C LEU A 332 9.49 -12.30 -11.73
N SER A 333 10.27 -11.38 -11.23
CA SER A 333 10.84 -11.43 -9.89
C SER A 333 10.81 -10.07 -9.20
N GLY A 334 11.23 -10.00 -7.94
CA GLY A 334 11.37 -8.77 -7.19
C GLY A 334 10.04 -8.06 -6.92
N SER A 335 8.95 -8.84 -6.88
CA SER A 335 7.62 -8.34 -6.60
C SER A 335 7.45 -8.11 -5.11
N ASP A 336 6.98 -6.95 -4.75
CA ASP A 336 6.56 -6.59 -3.40
C ASP A 336 5.05 -6.70 -3.33
N GLU A 337 4.27 -5.65 -3.47
CA GLU A 337 2.82 -5.76 -3.52
C GLU A 337 2.34 -6.43 -4.83
N VAL A 338 1.33 -7.27 -4.70
CA VAL A 338 0.66 -7.94 -5.82
C VAL A 338 -0.85 -7.78 -5.71
N TRP A 339 -1.54 -7.75 -6.85
CA TRP A 339 -2.98 -7.50 -6.93
C TRP A 339 -3.65 -8.33 -8.01
N PHE A 340 -4.81 -8.92 -7.70
CA PHE A 340 -5.65 -9.57 -8.70
C PHE A 340 -6.80 -8.65 -9.13
N ASN A 341 -6.97 -8.45 -10.43
CA ASN A 341 -8.09 -7.74 -11.01
C ASN A 341 -9.08 -8.72 -11.63
N GLU A 342 -10.19 -8.96 -10.94
CA GLU A 342 -11.25 -9.85 -11.39
C GLU A 342 -11.84 -9.42 -12.74
N GLY A 343 -12.00 -8.11 -12.97
CA GLY A 343 -12.60 -7.56 -14.19
C GLY A 343 -11.83 -7.92 -15.46
N SER A 344 -10.53 -8.15 -15.36
CA SER A 344 -9.67 -8.53 -16.49
C SER A 344 -9.11 -9.95 -16.37
N ASN A 345 -9.32 -10.63 -15.26
CA ASN A 345 -8.70 -11.91 -14.92
C ASN A 345 -7.17 -11.86 -15.09
N ARG A 346 -6.55 -10.83 -14.49
CA ARG A 346 -5.09 -10.63 -14.52
C ARG A 346 -4.56 -10.30 -13.13
N TYR A 347 -3.37 -10.81 -12.84
CA TYR A 347 -2.59 -10.34 -11.70
C TYR A 347 -1.66 -9.21 -12.15
N TYR A 348 -1.40 -8.30 -11.24
CA TYR A 348 -0.46 -7.20 -11.38
C TYR A 348 0.54 -7.22 -10.23
N THR A 349 1.80 -6.88 -10.52
CA THR A 349 2.86 -6.89 -9.52
C THR A 349 3.64 -5.59 -9.50
N GLY A 350 3.91 -5.06 -8.32
CA GLY A 350 4.87 -3.99 -8.10
C GLY A 350 6.28 -4.57 -7.95
N SER A 351 6.96 -4.83 -9.06
CA SER A 351 8.26 -5.54 -9.10
C SER A 351 9.41 -4.56 -9.11
N SER A 352 9.66 -3.89 -7.98
CA SER A 352 10.71 -2.85 -7.86
C SER A 352 12.13 -3.41 -7.86
N ALA A 353 12.30 -4.67 -7.47
CA ALA A 353 13.59 -5.35 -7.38
C ALA A 353 13.85 -6.35 -8.53
N MET A 354 13.09 -6.27 -9.61
CA MET A 354 13.32 -7.11 -10.78
C MET A 354 14.69 -6.87 -11.39
N HIS A 355 15.37 -7.95 -11.78
CA HIS A 355 16.64 -7.85 -12.50
C HIS A 355 16.43 -7.14 -13.84
N GLY A 356 17.13 -6.03 -14.05
CA GLY A 356 16.97 -5.20 -15.25
C GLY A 356 16.15 -3.92 -15.03
N GLY A 357 15.57 -3.71 -13.87
CA GLY A 357 14.84 -2.51 -13.47
C GLY A 357 13.41 -2.75 -13.03
N ALA A 358 12.84 -1.81 -12.33
CA ALA A 358 11.48 -1.90 -11.83
C ALA A 358 10.44 -2.05 -12.95
N VAL A 359 9.47 -2.94 -12.76
CA VAL A 359 8.38 -3.16 -13.71
C VAL A 359 7.01 -3.30 -13.00
N LEU A 360 5.97 -2.98 -13.74
CA LEU A 360 4.63 -3.48 -13.51
C LEU A 360 4.52 -4.82 -14.26
N GLY A 361 4.49 -5.93 -13.54
CA GLY A 361 4.23 -7.24 -14.12
C GLY A 361 2.74 -7.44 -14.38
N VAL A 362 2.39 -8.02 -15.51
CA VAL A 362 1.03 -8.39 -15.89
C VAL A 362 0.98 -9.87 -16.16
N VAL A 363 0.22 -10.64 -15.38
CA VAL A 363 0.16 -12.09 -15.45
C VAL A 363 -1.27 -12.54 -15.73
N ASN A 364 -1.44 -13.48 -16.62
CA ASN A 364 -2.75 -14.04 -16.95
C ASN A 364 -3.28 -14.93 -15.82
N GLY A 365 -4.46 -14.63 -15.29
CA GLY A 365 -5.04 -15.34 -14.16
C GLY A 365 -5.51 -16.78 -14.44
N THR A 366 -5.62 -17.18 -15.70
CA THR A 366 -5.96 -18.56 -16.08
C THR A 366 -4.73 -19.43 -16.29
N THR A 367 -3.73 -18.89 -16.99
CA THR A 367 -2.53 -19.66 -17.38
C THR A 367 -1.37 -19.50 -16.43
N ASN A 368 -1.40 -18.46 -15.58
CA ASN A 368 -0.32 -18.06 -14.68
C ASN A 368 0.99 -17.71 -15.39
N PHE A 369 0.93 -17.29 -16.65
CA PHE A 369 2.11 -16.86 -17.42
C PHE A 369 2.19 -15.34 -17.48
N LEU A 370 3.43 -14.84 -17.45
CA LEU A 370 3.72 -13.43 -17.70
C LEU A 370 3.21 -13.02 -19.09
N VAL A 371 2.47 -11.93 -19.14
CA VAL A 371 1.94 -11.33 -20.38
C VAL A 371 2.80 -10.14 -20.77
N GLU A 372 3.08 -9.24 -19.83
CA GLU A 372 3.86 -8.04 -20.03
C GLU A 372 4.67 -7.69 -18.79
N ALA A 373 5.85 -7.08 -19.01
CA ALA A 373 6.66 -6.43 -18.00
C ALA A 373 6.86 -4.96 -18.42
N ILE A 374 6.17 -4.04 -17.76
CA ILE A 374 6.09 -2.63 -18.14
C ILE A 374 7.04 -1.82 -17.28
N PRO A 375 8.06 -1.14 -17.84
CA PRO A 375 9.03 -0.37 -17.06
C PRO A 375 8.37 0.67 -16.16
N GLN A 376 8.85 0.76 -14.93
CA GLN A 376 8.41 1.69 -13.89
C GLN A 376 9.56 2.51 -13.34
N SER A 377 9.28 3.51 -12.50
CA SER A 377 10.33 4.18 -11.75
C SER A 377 10.94 3.24 -10.71
N SER A 378 12.21 3.46 -10.38
CA SER A 378 12.88 2.74 -9.29
C SER A 378 12.08 2.92 -7.99
N ALA A 379 11.94 1.88 -7.21
CA ALA A 379 11.13 1.83 -5.98
C ALA A 379 9.60 1.86 -6.20
N SER A 380 9.10 1.60 -7.41
CA SER A 380 7.68 1.35 -7.65
C SER A 380 7.36 -0.08 -7.22
N HIS A 381 6.98 -0.26 -5.96
CA HIS A 381 6.77 -1.56 -5.32
C HIS A 381 5.30 -1.86 -4.99
N SER A 382 4.41 -0.89 -5.20
CA SER A 382 2.99 -0.99 -4.87
C SER A 382 2.12 -0.93 -6.12
N VAL A 383 1.00 -1.63 -6.10
CA VAL A 383 0.02 -1.69 -7.19
C VAL A 383 -1.36 -2.00 -6.65
N ALA A 384 -2.40 -1.36 -7.20
CA ALA A 384 -3.78 -1.75 -6.95
C ALA A 384 -4.64 -1.55 -8.19
N ALA A 385 -5.72 -2.32 -8.33
CA ALA A 385 -6.58 -2.27 -9.51
C ALA A 385 -8.05 -2.09 -9.17
N ASP A 386 -8.74 -1.27 -9.94
CA ASP A 386 -10.18 -1.10 -9.90
C ASP A 386 -10.84 -2.12 -10.86
N SER A 387 -11.37 -3.21 -10.31
CA SER A 387 -11.96 -4.30 -11.08
C SER A 387 -13.24 -3.91 -11.81
N ARG A 388 -13.98 -2.90 -11.33
CA ARG A 388 -15.20 -2.41 -11.99
C ARG A 388 -14.90 -1.49 -13.17
N ARG A 389 -13.73 -0.83 -13.15
CA ARG A 389 -13.32 0.14 -14.19
C ARG A 389 -12.13 -0.34 -15.00
N ASN A 390 -11.60 -1.51 -14.64
CA ASN A 390 -10.45 -2.13 -15.28
C ASN A 390 -9.26 -1.16 -15.44
N LYS A 391 -8.93 -0.46 -14.36
CA LYS A 391 -7.79 0.46 -14.29
C LYS A 391 -6.81 -0.03 -13.22
N VAL A 392 -5.54 0.13 -13.51
CA VAL A 392 -4.44 -0.21 -12.59
C VAL A 392 -3.73 1.06 -12.18
N PHE A 393 -3.47 1.20 -10.90
CA PHE A 393 -2.86 2.37 -10.27
C PHE A 393 -1.50 1.97 -9.71
N VAL A 394 -0.46 2.70 -10.10
CA VAL A 394 0.93 2.43 -9.71
C VAL A 394 1.58 3.72 -9.24
N PRO A 395 1.96 3.82 -7.96
CA PRO A 395 2.65 4.99 -7.45
C PRO A 395 4.09 5.06 -7.98
N GLN A 396 4.53 6.26 -8.28
CA GLN A 396 5.84 6.58 -8.84
C GLN A 396 6.53 7.61 -7.96
N VAL A 397 7.76 7.33 -7.55
CA VAL A 397 8.54 8.27 -6.74
C VAL A 397 8.96 9.51 -7.54
N ALA A 398 9.19 10.59 -6.81
CA ALA A 398 9.78 11.79 -7.38
C ALA A 398 11.19 11.52 -7.92
N PRO A 399 11.57 12.13 -9.05
CA PRO A 399 12.94 12.04 -9.55
C PRO A 399 13.93 12.56 -8.51
N LYS A 400 15.06 11.88 -8.38
CA LYS A 400 16.20 12.34 -7.61
C LYS A 400 17.47 12.27 -8.46
N SER A 401 18.34 13.25 -8.31
CA SER A 401 19.66 13.20 -8.90
C SER A 401 20.59 12.37 -8.02
N VAL A 402 21.30 11.44 -8.63
CA VAL A 402 22.33 10.63 -8.00
C VAL A 402 23.65 10.92 -8.69
N VAL A 403 24.68 11.30 -7.92
CA VAL A 403 26.03 11.46 -8.43
C VAL A 403 26.71 10.11 -8.40
N GLY A 404 27.03 9.57 -9.57
CA GLY A 404 27.75 8.32 -9.73
C GLY A 404 29.26 8.44 -9.44
N VAL A 405 29.93 7.29 -9.42
CA VAL A 405 31.39 7.24 -9.36
C VAL A 405 31.94 7.82 -10.66
N GLY A 406 32.71 8.91 -10.56
CA GLY A 406 33.18 9.65 -11.73
C GLY A 406 32.51 11.02 -11.94
N GLY A 407 31.53 11.38 -11.11
CA GLY A 407 30.87 12.70 -11.14
C GLY A 407 29.69 12.77 -12.11
N ASP A 408 29.31 11.68 -12.75
CA ASP A 408 28.12 11.64 -13.60
C ASP A 408 26.86 11.80 -12.76
N VAL A 409 25.99 12.71 -13.16
CA VAL A 409 24.68 12.93 -12.52
C VAL A 409 23.61 12.17 -13.29
N THR A 410 23.01 11.19 -12.63
CA THR A 410 21.85 10.47 -13.18
C THR A 410 20.58 10.87 -12.42
N THR A 411 19.49 11.07 -13.16
CA THR A 411 18.17 11.27 -12.56
C THR A 411 17.45 9.93 -12.55
N VAL A 412 17.06 9.46 -11.34
CA VAL A 412 16.33 8.21 -11.15
C VAL A 412 14.91 8.51 -10.67
N GLY A 413 13.98 7.66 -11.04
CA GLY A 413 12.56 7.79 -10.70
C GLY A 413 11.75 8.57 -11.74
N ALA A 414 10.46 8.46 -11.63
CA ALA A 414 9.39 9.25 -12.26
C ALA A 414 9.49 9.58 -13.75
N GLY A 415 10.13 8.74 -14.57
CA GLY A 415 10.14 8.92 -16.03
C GLY A 415 8.73 9.02 -16.62
N ILE A 416 7.78 8.26 -16.09
CA ILE A 416 6.37 8.24 -16.48
C ILE A 416 5.64 9.53 -16.09
N CYS A 417 6.01 10.14 -14.99
CA CYS A 417 5.37 11.34 -14.45
C CYS A 417 5.78 12.64 -15.15
N GLY A 418 6.62 12.60 -16.17
CA GLY A 418 6.98 13.79 -16.96
C GLY A 418 7.68 14.89 -16.15
N GLY A 419 8.45 14.57 -15.12
CA GLY A 419 9.16 15.54 -14.27
C GLY A 419 8.33 16.08 -13.10
N MET A 420 7.15 15.53 -12.83
CA MET A 420 6.40 15.85 -11.61
C MET A 420 7.10 15.36 -10.34
N SER A 421 6.65 15.86 -9.21
CA SER A 421 7.16 15.50 -7.87
C SER A 421 6.74 14.08 -7.40
N GLY A 422 6.67 13.14 -8.31
CA GLY A 422 6.01 11.85 -8.15
C GLY A 422 4.56 11.90 -8.64
N CYS A 423 3.96 10.75 -8.86
CA CYS A 423 2.59 10.66 -9.33
C CYS A 423 1.99 9.28 -9.06
N ILE A 424 0.69 9.16 -9.27
CA ILE A 424 0.03 7.87 -9.44
C ILE A 424 -0.20 7.67 -10.94
N ALA A 425 0.52 6.74 -11.55
CA ALA A 425 0.32 6.34 -12.93
C ALA A 425 -0.91 5.44 -13.03
N VAL A 426 -1.78 5.71 -14.00
CA VAL A 426 -3.01 4.96 -14.24
C VAL A 426 -2.89 4.25 -15.57
N TYR A 427 -3.09 2.94 -15.55
CA TYR A 427 -3.00 2.09 -16.74
C TYR A 427 -4.37 1.56 -17.16
N SER A 428 -4.55 1.42 -18.48
CA SER A 428 -5.68 0.68 -19.05
C SER A 428 -5.44 -0.82 -18.93
N VAL A 429 -6.54 -1.56 -18.93
CA VAL A 429 -6.49 -3.03 -19.07
C VAL A 429 -6.94 -3.37 -20.49
N PRO A 430 -6.10 -4.06 -21.30
CA PRO A 430 -6.46 -4.41 -22.65
C PRO A 430 -7.67 -5.35 -22.74
N GLY A 431 -8.49 -5.19 -23.79
CA GLY A 431 -9.58 -6.10 -24.12
C GLY A 431 -10.87 -5.93 -23.30
N VAL A 432 -10.91 -4.98 -22.37
CA VAL A 432 -12.14 -4.59 -21.67
C VAL A 432 -12.48 -3.18 -22.14
N GLY A 433 -13.59 -3.05 -22.86
CA GLY A 433 -14.01 -1.74 -23.41
C GLY A 433 -14.24 -0.74 -22.28
N ASP A 434 -13.84 0.50 -22.53
CA ASP A 434 -14.26 1.63 -21.71
C ASP A 434 -15.79 1.78 -21.86
N GLU A 435 -16.58 1.34 -20.86
CA GLU A 435 -18.00 1.67 -20.73
C GLU A 435 -18.21 2.99 -20.00
#